data_a26345e11cb7286c78407158d9795f3d
#
_entry.id   a26345e11cb7286c78407158d9795f3d
#
_cell.length_a   1.000
_cell.length_b   1.000
_cell.length_c   1.000
_cell.angle_alpha   90.00
_cell.angle_beta   90.00
_cell.angle_gamma   90.00
#
_symmetry.space_group_name_H-M   'P 1'
#
loop_
_entity.id
_entity.type
_entity.pdbx_description
1 polymer ?
#
loop_
_entity_poly.entity_id
_entity_poly.type
_entity_poly.pdbx_seq_one_letter_code
_entity_poly.pdbx_strand_id
1 'polypeptide(L)'
;SSLSLARFVNDSGEPFLIFAKSRNGTKGGNTVVQDDDTLGRITFQGADGTDYEEAASIKGEVDGTPADEATDMPGRLLFGTTANGDHNATERLRIDSNGNFIFKNGALIENGFHDDGGGITGDYNHDLGTYGNVHYAATNPAGSYTYNLRINSSTSVNSVMAEGDTLSFTFINNISGNTGRYMTAFKIDGTTQTVEWAGGSAPSENSGSGSDVYSFTIIKTGNAAFKV
;
A
#
# COMPACT_ATOMS: atom_id res chain seq x y z
N SER A 1 16.00 -18.79 -23.20
CA SER A 1 16.22 -17.50 -23.91
C SER A 1 16.02 -16.37 -22.93
N SER A 2 16.79 -15.30 -23.07
CA SER A 2 16.67 -14.09 -22.23
C SER A 2 16.84 -12.84 -23.09
N LEU A 3 16.17 -11.75 -22.70
CA LEU A 3 16.41 -10.41 -23.20
C LEU A 3 17.17 -9.63 -22.11
N SER A 4 18.34 -9.08 -22.44
CA SER A 4 19.09 -8.23 -21.53
C SER A 4 19.31 -6.88 -22.19
N LEU A 5 19.01 -5.80 -21.48
CA LEU A 5 19.31 -4.44 -21.87
C LEU A 5 20.34 -3.90 -20.88
N ALA A 6 21.58 -3.69 -21.37
CA ALA A 6 22.69 -3.23 -20.53
C ALA A 6 23.40 -2.06 -21.20
N ARG A 7 23.72 -1.03 -20.41
CA ARG A 7 24.51 0.15 -20.83
C ARG A 7 25.74 0.23 -19.94
N PHE A 8 26.91 0.39 -20.57
CA PHE A 8 28.21 0.50 -19.89
C PHE A 8 28.84 1.87 -20.24
N VAL A 9 28.45 2.89 -19.49
CA VAL A 9 29.02 4.26 -19.61
C VAL A 9 29.15 4.89 -18.23
N ASN A 10 30.04 5.86 -18.13
CA ASN A 10 30.29 6.57 -16.89
C ASN A 10 29.46 7.87 -16.83
N ASP A 11 28.14 7.72 -16.90
CA ASP A 11 27.15 8.80 -16.70
C ASP A 11 25.90 8.27 -16.00
N SER A 12 24.92 9.14 -15.73
CA SER A 12 23.66 8.80 -15.05
C SER A 12 22.56 8.26 -15.99
N GLY A 13 22.84 8.03 -17.27
CA GLY A 13 21.84 7.53 -18.23
C GLY A 13 21.54 6.04 -18.05
N GLU A 14 20.37 5.62 -18.44
CA GLU A 14 19.85 4.24 -18.35
C GLU A 14 19.67 3.60 -19.74
N PRO A 15 19.63 2.26 -19.85
CA PRO A 15 19.12 1.58 -21.03
C PRO A 15 17.59 1.66 -21.09
N PHE A 16 17.02 1.74 -22.29
CA PHE A 16 15.57 1.87 -22.50
C PHE A 16 14.98 0.67 -23.25
N LEU A 17 13.76 0.28 -22.88
CA LEU A 17 12.81 -0.42 -23.72
C LEU A 17 11.67 0.56 -24.04
N ILE A 18 11.55 0.98 -25.32
CA ILE A 18 10.59 2.00 -25.73
C ILE A 18 9.47 1.34 -26.54
N PHE A 19 8.23 1.50 -26.08
CA PHE A 19 7.04 1.30 -26.89
C PHE A 19 6.54 2.67 -27.34
N ALA A 20 6.40 2.87 -28.64
CA ALA A 20 5.93 4.12 -29.19
C ALA A 20 4.81 3.88 -30.20
N LYS A 21 3.76 4.72 -30.14
CA LYS A 21 2.60 4.65 -31.03
C LYS A 21 2.32 6.01 -31.66
N SER A 22 1.96 5.99 -32.92
CA SER A 22 1.33 7.09 -33.66
C SER A 22 0.09 6.57 -34.36
N ARG A 23 -0.92 7.40 -34.54
CA ARG A 23 -2.08 7.07 -35.40
C ARG A 23 -1.83 7.29 -36.87
N ASN A 24 -0.58 7.59 -37.27
CA ASN A 24 -0.18 7.74 -38.65
C ASN A 24 0.04 6.38 -39.34
N GLY A 25 -0.57 6.16 -40.49
CA GLY A 25 -0.36 4.95 -41.29
C GLY A 25 0.99 4.91 -42.01
N THR A 26 1.74 6.04 -42.07
CA THR A 26 3.04 6.13 -42.70
C THR A 26 4.14 6.05 -41.66
N LYS A 27 5.15 5.22 -41.89
CA LYS A 27 6.32 5.11 -41.01
C LYS A 27 7.00 6.48 -40.83
N GLY A 28 7.23 6.86 -39.59
CA GLY A 28 7.86 8.15 -39.21
C GLY A 28 6.87 9.33 -39.11
N GLY A 29 5.59 9.12 -39.41
CA GLY A 29 4.57 10.14 -39.20
C GLY A 29 4.12 10.20 -37.74
N ASN A 30 3.81 11.41 -37.23
CA ASN A 30 3.52 11.71 -35.83
C ASN A 30 2.08 12.21 -35.65
N THR A 31 1.09 11.44 -36.12
CA THR A 31 -0.31 11.78 -35.86
C THR A 31 -0.63 11.52 -34.37
N VAL A 32 -1.27 12.49 -33.75
CA VAL A 32 -1.63 12.45 -32.33
C VAL A 32 -2.46 11.21 -31.99
N VAL A 33 -2.13 10.58 -30.87
CA VAL A 33 -2.91 9.49 -30.26
C VAL A 33 -4.13 10.07 -29.56
N GLN A 34 -5.09 9.24 -29.20
CA GLN A 34 -6.35 9.64 -28.58
C GLN A 34 -6.50 8.96 -27.20
N ASP A 35 -7.41 9.47 -26.41
CA ASP A 35 -7.81 8.83 -25.16
C ASP A 35 -8.11 7.33 -25.37
N ASP A 36 -7.74 6.50 -24.41
CA ASP A 36 -7.82 5.04 -24.44
C ASP A 36 -6.89 4.34 -25.47
N ASP A 37 -6.07 5.06 -26.22
CA ASP A 37 -5.06 4.43 -27.07
C ASP A 37 -4.01 3.69 -26.24
N THR A 38 -3.84 2.39 -26.49
CA THR A 38 -2.72 1.62 -25.91
C THR A 38 -1.42 2.01 -26.59
N LEU A 39 -0.45 2.51 -25.81
CA LEU A 39 0.88 2.91 -26.28
C LEU A 39 1.84 1.73 -26.33
N GLY A 40 1.69 0.79 -25.40
CA GLY A 40 2.47 -0.43 -25.34
C GLY A 40 1.94 -1.40 -24.29
N ARG A 41 2.32 -2.69 -24.45
CA ARG A 41 1.87 -3.76 -23.57
C ARG A 41 2.96 -4.82 -23.40
N ILE A 42 3.12 -5.30 -22.18
CA ILE A 42 3.87 -6.51 -21.83
C ILE A 42 2.83 -7.54 -21.38
N THR A 43 2.81 -8.72 -22.02
CA THR A 43 1.90 -9.81 -21.67
C THR A 43 2.67 -11.01 -21.12
N PHE A 44 2.09 -11.65 -20.13
CA PHE A 44 2.56 -12.91 -19.58
C PHE A 44 1.55 -13.99 -19.99
N GLN A 45 2.01 -14.95 -20.79
CA GLN A 45 1.15 -15.98 -21.37
C GLN A 45 1.59 -17.37 -20.93
N GLY A 46 0.62 -18.27 -20.76
CA GLY A 46 0.83 -19.69 -20.50
C GLY A 46 0.11 -20.54 -21.54
N ALA A 47 0.68 -21.71 -21.88
CA ALA A 47 -0.01 -22.66 -22.73
C ALA A 47 -1.09 -23.41 -21.90
N ASP A 48 -2.30 -23.48 -22.42
CA ASP A 48 -3.43 -24.18 -21.80
C ASP A 48 -3.59 -25.65 -22.29
N GLY A 49 -2.76 -26.05 -23.26
CA GLY A 49 -2.81 -27.35 -23.94
C GLY A 49 -3.33 -27.25 -25.38
N THR A 50 -3.87 -26.10 -25.77
CA THR A 50 -4.34 -25.80 -27.14
C THR A 50 -3.54 -24.66 -27.75
N ASP A 51 -3.41 -23.54 -27.03
CA ASP A 51 -2.64 -22.37 -27.45
C ASP A 51 -2.09 -21.58 -26.26
N TYR A 52 -1.63 -20.33 -26.48
CA TYR A 52 -1.12 -19.45 -25.45
C TYR A 52 -2.17 -18.42 -25.06
N GLU A 53 -2.59 -18.47 -23.80
CA GLU A 53 -3.54 -17.55 -23.21
C GLU A 53 -2.91 -16.52 -22.29
N GLU A 54 -3.46 -15.31 -22.23
CA GLU A 54 -2.94 -14.25 -21.39
C GLU A 54 -3.31 -14.47 -19.93
N ALA A 55 -2.29 -14.60 -19.08
CA ALA A 55 -2.46 -14.71 -17.63
C ALA A 55 -2.39 -13.35 -16.92
N ALA A 56 -1.53 -12.44 -17.41
CA ALA A 56 -1.37 -11.10 -16.84
C ALA A 56 -0.80 -10.12 -17.87
N SER A 57 -0.98 -8.81 -17.62
CA SER A 57 -0.36 -7.76 -18.45
C SER A 57 -0.01 -6.50 -17.67
N ILE A 58 0.99 -5.78 -18.20
CA ILE A 58 1.29 -4.38 -17.87
C ILE A 58 1.08 -3.57 -19.14
N LYS A 59 0.27 -2.50 -19.08
CA LYS A 59 -0.15 -1.75 -20.24
C LYS A 59 -0.03 -0.24 -19.98
N GLY A 60 0.59 0.50 -20.92
CA GLY A 60 0.56 1.95 -20.93
C GLY A 60 -0.50 2.44 -21.91
N GLU A 61 -1.36 3.35 -21.48
CA GLU A 61 -2.44 3.93 -22.28
C GLU A 61 -2.47 5.45 -22.16
N VAL A 62 -3.06 6.10 -23.13
CA VAL A 62 -3.41 7.52 -23.06
C VAL A 62 -4.59 7.70 -22.10
N ASP A 63 -4.51 8.70 -21.21
CA ASP A 63 -5.50 8.97 -20.17
C ASP A 63 -6.00 10.42 -20.27
N GLY A 64 -6.82 10.68 -21.26
CA GLY A 64 -7.32 11.99 -21.63
C GLY A 64 -7.00 12.36 -23.07
N THR A 65 -7.11 13.63 -23.39
CA THR A 65 -6.87 14.13 -24.77
C THR A 65 -5.51 14.80 -24.84
N PRO A 66 -4.49 14.19 -25.47
CA PRO A 66 -3.23 14.87 -25.75
C PRO A 66 -3.46 16.08 -26.63
N ALA A 67 -2.80 17.20 -26.35
CA ALA A 67 -2.87 18.37 -27.20
C ALA A 67 -1.96 18.19 -28.41
N ASP A 68 -2.48 18.53 -29.60
CA ASP A 68 -1.70 18.57 -30.84
C ASP A 68 -0.68 19.71 -30.76
N GLU A 69 0.55 19.46 -31.21
CA GLU A 69 1.68 20.43 -31.17
C GLU A 69 2.11 20.86 -29.74
N ALA A 70 1.54 20.28 -28.69
CA ALA A 70 1.93 20.53 -27.30
C ALA A 70 2.90 19.49 -26.77
N THR A 71 3.44 19.72 -25.59
CA THR A 71 4.41 18.83 -24.92
C THR A 71 3.75 17.99 -23.82
N ASP A 72 2.45 17.73 -23.92
CA ASP A 72 1.71 16.90 -22.98
C ASP A 72 1.38 15.53 -23.57
N MET A 73 1.45 14.52 -22.74
CA MET A 73 1.03 13.17 -23.03
C MET A 73 0.44 12.57 -21.73
N PRO A 74 -0.83 12.86 -21.44
CA PRO A 74 -1.47 12.31 -20.26
C PRO A 74 -1.54 10.78 -20.40
N GLY A 75 -1.00 10.07 -19.44
CA GLY A 75 -0.87 8.62 -19.50
C GLY A 75 -1.29 7.92 -18.23
N ARG A 76 -1.75 6.67 -18.38
CA ARG A 76 -2.03 5.76 -17.27
C ARG A 76 -1.26 4.46 -17.46
N LEU A 77 -0.86 3.88 -16.33
CA LEU A 77 -0.27 2.56 -16.27
C LEU A 77 -1.28 1.59 -15.65
N LEU A 78 -1.55 0.47 -16.36
CA LEU A 78 -2.52 -0.53 -15.95
C LEU A 78 -1.85 -1.86 -15.68
N PHE A 79 -2.29 -2.54 -14.62
CA PHE A 79 -1.92 -3.91 -14.28
C PHE A 79 -3.18 -4.77 -14.36
N GLY A 80 -3.11 -5.83 -15.15
CA GLY A 80 -4.21 -6.77 -15.35
C GLY A 80 -3.84 -8.19 -14.96
N THR A 81 -4.83 -8.96 -14.52
CA THR A 81 -4.75 -10.42 -14.33
C THR A 81 -6.00 -11.09 -14.86
N THR A 82 -5.85 -12.30 -15.39
CA THR A 82 -6.96 -13.11 -15.92
C THR A 82 -7.59 -13.93 -14.79
N ALA A 83 -8.91 -13.90 -14.68
CA ALA A 83 -9.66 -14.72 -13.74
C ALA A 83 -9.71 -16.19 -14.19
N ASN A 84 -9.90 -17.11 -13.25
CA ASN A 84 -10.13 -18.51 -13.60
C ASN A 84 -11.38 -18.64 -14.48
N GLY A 85 -11.24 -19.32 -15.62
CA GLY A 85 -12.30 -19.49 -16.63
C GLY A 85 -12.39 -18.37 -17.67
N ASP A 86 -11.46 -17.40 -17.66
CA ASP A 86 -11.34 -16.34 -18.66
C ASP A 86 -10.04 -16.49 -19.46
N HIS A 87 -9.89 -15.76 -20.56
CA HIS A 87 -8.71 -15.77 -21.44
C HIS A 87 -8.14 -14.35 -21.66
N ASN A 88 -8.73 -13.32 -21.07
CA ASN A 88 -8.27 -11.92 -21.15
C ASN A 88 -8.00 -11.33 -19.77
N ALA A 89 -6.89 -10.60 -19.64
CA ALA A 89 -6.60 -9.90 -18.41
C ALA A 89 -7.58 -8.74 -18.19
N THR A 90 -8.16 -8.72 -17.00
CA THR A 90 -9.02 -7.66 -16.48
C THR A 90 -8.16 -6.71 -15.64
N GLU A 91 -8.37 -5.40 -15.75
CA GLU A 91 -7.69 -4.39 -14.96
C GLU A 91 -7.91 -4.62 -13.46
N ARG A 92 -6.82 -4.60 -12.68
CA ARG A 92 -6.82 -4.74 -11.20
C ARG A 92 -6.32 -3.50 -10.51
N LEU A 93 -5.31 -2.84 -11.08
CA LEU A 93 -4.72 -1.62 -10.55
C LEU A 93 -4.40 -0.70 -11.73
N ARG A 94 -4.68 0.58 -11.55
CA ARG A 94 -4.12 1.64 -12.41
C ARG A 94 -3.46 2.73 -11.59
N ILE A 95 -2.49 3.37 -12.21
CA ILE A 95 -2.00 4.69 -11.83
C ILE A 95 -2.46 5.63 -12.94
N ASP A 96 -3.37 6.55 -12.63
CA ASP A 96 -3.93 7.49 -13.61
C ASP A 96 -3.00 8.68 -13.88
N SER A 97 -3.38 9.54 -14.82
CA SER A 97 -2.62 10.73 -15.20
C SER A 97 -2.49 11.80 -14.08
N ASN A 98 -3.27 11.69 -13.02
CA ASN A 98 -3.19 12.53 -11.82
C ASN A 98 -2.35 11.90 -10.70
N GLY A 99 -1.80 10.70 -10.92
CA GLY A 99 -1.03 9.95 -9.94
C GLY A 99 -1.86 9.17 -8.92
N ASN A 100 -3.17 9.02 -9.11
CA ASN A 100 -4.02 8.25 -8.21
C ASN A 100 -3.82 6.74 -8.42
N PHE A 101 -3.72 6.00 -7.33
CA PHE A 101 -3.76 4.53 -7.32
C PHE A 101 -5.21 4.07 -7.20
N ILE A 102 -5.72 3.37 -8.22
CA ILE A 102 -7.11 2.95 -8.31
C ILE A 102 -7.16 1.42 -8.40
N PHE A 103 -7.69 0.77 -7.36
CA PHE A 103 -7.94 -0.67 -7.34
C PHE A 103 -9.29 -0.98 -7.97
N LYS A 104 -9.33 -1.91 -8.93
CA LYS A 104 -10.53 -2.30 -9.67
C LYS A 104 -10.70 -3.82 -9.71
N ASN A 105 -11.96 -4.26 -9.75
CA ASN A 105 -12.31 -5.68 -9.93
C ASN A 105 -11.58 -6.63 -8.96
N GLY A 106 -11.45 -6.20 -7.71
CA GLY A 106 -10.80 -6.91 -6.61
C GLY A 106 -10.88 -6.12 -5.32
N ALA A 107 -10.44 -6.73 -4.22
CA ALA A 107 -10.30 -6.10 -2.91
C ALA A 107 -8.82 -5.85 -2.62
N LEU A 108 -8.53 -4.77 -1.89
CA LEU A 108 -7.24 -4.62 -1.20
C LEU A 108 -7.29 -5.46 0.08
N ILE A 109 -6.50 -6.52 0.13
CA ILE A 109 -6.37 -7.38 1.30
C ILE A 109 -5.00 -7.11 1.89
N GLU A 110 -4.99 -6.48 3.06
CA GLU A 110 -3.77 -6.22 3.81
C GLU A 110 -3.46 -7.41 4.73
N ASN A 111 -2.18 -7.68 4.94
CA ASN A 111 -1.75 -8.64 5.94
C ASN A 111 -1.87 -8.01 7.32
N GLY A 112 -2.68 -8.62 8.20
CA GLY A 112 -2.78 -8.25 9.60
C GLY A 112 -2.11 -9.29 10.50
N PHE A 113 -1.81 -8.92 11.73
CA PHE A 113 -1.26 -9.81 12.73
C PHE A 113 -2.37 -10.37 13.64
N HIS A 114 -2.58 -11.67 13.58
CA HIS A 114 -3.42 -12.40 14.52
C HIS A 114 -2.51 -12.99 15.61
N ASP A 115 -2.57 -12.41 16.80
CA ASP A 115 -1.82 -12.85 17.98
C ASP A 115 -2.74 -13.69 18.89
N ASP A 116 -2.50 -14.99 18.91
CA ASP A 116 -3.16 -15.97 19.79
C ASP A 116 -2.29 -16.40 20.97
N GLY A 117 -1.17 -15.70 21.17
CA GLY A 117 -0.23 -15.92 22.28
C GLY A 117 -0.78 -15.53 23.66
N GLY A 118 0.12 -15.34 24.60
CA GLY A 118 -0.22 -14.82 25.95
C GLY A 118 -0.74 -13.39 25.89
N GLY A 119 -1.71 -13.06 26.76
CA GLY A 119 -2.31 -11.71 26.79
C GLY A 119 -1.26 -10.60 26.94
N ILE A 120 -1.46 -9.51 26.23
CA ILE A 120 -0.58 -8.33 26.26
C ILE A 120 -0.47 -7.77 27.67
N THR A 121 0.73 -7.36 28.07
CA THR A 121 1.01 -6.70 29.36
C THR A 121 2.31 -5.90 29.28
N GLY A 122 2.46 -4.88 30.14
CA GLY A 122 3.67 -4.05 30.23
C GLY A 122 3.94 -3.27 28.94
N ASP A 123 5.21 -3.18 28.52
CA ASP A 123 5.61 -2.50 27.30
C ASP A 123 5.53 -3.47 26.10
N TYR A 124 4.52 -3.34 25.26
CA TYR A 124 4.33 -4.16 24.07
C TYR A 124 4.83 -3.44 22.82
N ASN A 125 5.64 -4.11 22.00
CA ASN A 125 6.17 -3.58 20.75
C ASN A 125 5.44 -4.26 19.56
N HIS A 126 4.88 -3.45 18.68
CA HIS A 126 4.33 -3.90 17.40
C HIS A 126 5.24 -3.45 16.26
N ASP A 127 5.75 -4.43 15.51
CA ASP A 127 6.63 -4.23 14.38
C ASP A 127 5.83 -4.19 13.08
N LEU A 128 5.52 -2.99 12.57
CA LEU A 128 4.77 -2.76 11.32
C LEU A 128 5.39 -3.50 10.13
N GLY A 129 6.73 -3.52 10.04
CA GLY A 129 7.44 -4.19 8.95
C GLY A 129 7.26 -5.71 8.93
N THR A 130 6.82 -6.31 10.04
CA THR A 130 6.58 -7.75 10.16
C THR A 130 5.08 -8.07 10.19
N TYR A 131 4.30 -7.26 10.90
CA TYR A 131 2.93 -7.58 11.30
C TYR A 131 1.87 -6.72 10.60
N GLY A 132 2.27 -5.68 9.86
CA GLY A 132 1.35 -4.79 9.14
C GLY A 132 0.59 -3.82 10.03
N ASN A 133 -0.44 -3.20 9.46
CA ASN A 133 -1.16 -2.08 10.06
C ASN A 133 -2.37 -2.48 10.92
N VAL A 134 -2.67 -3.78 11.02
CA VAL A 134 -3.78 -4.30 11.82
C VAL A 134 -3.26 -5.39 12.75
N HIS A 135 -3.50 -5.22 14.05
CA HIS A 135 -3.20 -6.24 15.06
C HIS A 135 -4.48 -6.70 15.76
N TYR A 136 -4.74 -7.98 15.75
CA TYR A 136 -5.78 -8.62 16.53
C TYR A 136 -5.16 -9.51 17.61
N ALA A 137 -5.26 -9.09 18.88
CA ALA A 137 -4.89 -9.89 20.03
C ALA A 137 -6.10 -10.72 20.49
N ALA A 138 -6.06 -12.02 20.22
CA ALA A 138 -7.18 -12.94 20.50
C ALA A 138 -7.28 -13.29 21.98
N THR A 139 -6.22 -13.07 22.77
CA THR A 139 -6.16 -13.38 24.19
C THR A 139 -6.36 -12.11 25.01
N ASN A 140 -7.23 -12.19 26.04
CA ASN A 140 -7.46 -11.11 27.00
C ASN A 140 -6.13 -10.59 27.60
N PRO A 141 -5.93 -9.27 27.75
CA PRO A 141 -4.70 -8.72 28.32
C PRO A 141 -4.36 -9.35 29.67
N ALA A 142 -3.10 -9.67 29.87
CA ALA A 142 -2.61 -10.21 31.16
C ALA A 142 -2.45 -9.10 32.22
N GLY A 143 -2.35 -7.83 31.79
CA GLY A 143 -2.26 -6.64 32.64
C GLY A 143 -2.52 -5.38 31.82
N SER A 144 -2.43 -4.20 32.46
CA SER A 144 -2.35 -2.92 31.73
C SER A 144 -1.07 -2.86 30.93
N TYR A 145 -1.11 -2.16 29.79
CA TYR A 145 0.01 -2.14 28.85
C TYR A 145 0.22 -0.75 28.22
N THR A 146 1.44 -0.50 27.78
CA THR A 146 1.75 0.55 26.81
C THR A 146 1.95 -0.09 25.46
N TYR A 147 1.47 0.55 24.41
CA TYR A 147 1.55 0.03 23.05
C TYR A 147 2.53 0.85 22.23
N ASN A 148 3.65 0.25 21.83
CA ASN A 148 4.69 0.92 21.07
C ASN A 148 4.71 0.48 19.61
N LEU A 149 4.45 1.42 18.71
CA LEU A 149 4.49 1.23 17.27
C LEU A 149 5.89 1.57 16.74
N ARG A 150 6.46 0.68 15.94
CA ARG A 150 7.74 0.86 15.27
C ARG A 150 7.78 0.08 13.96
N ILE A 151 8.74 0.36 13.07
CA ILE A 151 8.90 -0.49 11.86
C ILE A 151 9.46 -1.85 12.25
N ASN A 152 10.55 -1.87 13.02
CA ASN A 152 11.13 -3.08 13.65
C ASN A 152 12.13 -2.66 14.74
N SER A 153 12.88 -3.61 15.32
CA SER A 153 13.85 -3.33 16.38
C SER A 153 15.02 -2.42 15.97
N SER A 154 15.27 -2.24 14.68
CA SER A 154 16.41 -1.49 14.13
C SER A 154 16.00 -0.28 13.29
N THR A 155 14.72 -0.22 12.88
CA THR A 155 14.19 0.82 11.99
C THR A 155 13.02 1.51 12.66
N SER A 156 13.07 2.82 12.77
CA SER A 156 12.03 3.64 13.38
C SER A 156 10.96 4.06 12.36
N VAL A 157 9.73 4.34 12.82
CA VAL A 157 8.69 5.00 12.05
C VAL A 157 9.18 6.38 11.57
N ASN A 158 9.92 7.09 12.46
CA ASN A 158 10.49 8.39 12.13
C ASN A 158 11.44 8.35 10.92
N SER A 159 12.18 7.25 10.73
CA SER A 159 13.15 7.15 9.62
C SER A 159 12.53 6.83 8.27
N VAL A 160 11.33 6.23 8.23
CA VAL A 160 10.67 5.82 6.98
C VAL A 160 9.58 6.77 6.52
N MET A 161 8.98 7.55 7.42
CA MET A 161 8.00 8.58 7.06
C MET A 161 8.68 9.92 6.81
N ALA A 162 8.26 10.62 5.75
CA ALA A 162 8.58 12.03 5.54
C ALA A 162 7.57 12.91 6.28
N GLU A 163 7.91 14.19 6.50
CA GLU A 163 6.97 15.18 7.04
C GLU A 163 5.77 15.31 6.09
N GLY A 164 4.55 15.26 6.64
CA GLY A 164 3.29 15.23 5.91
C GLY A 164 2.78 13.83 5.60
N ASP A 165 3.59 12.77 5.73
CA ASP A 165 3.12 11.41 5.55
C ASP A 165 2.13 11.00 6.62
N THR A 166 1.18 10.14 6.24
CA THR A 166 0.16 9.59 7.14
C THR A 166 0.25 8.08 7.20
N LEU A 167 -0.06 7.54 8.38
CA LEU A 167 -0.14 6.11 8.66
C LEU A 167 -1.42 5.83 9.44
N SER A 168 -2.20 4.85 9.00
CA SER A 168 -3.32 4.32 9.78
C SER A 168 -2.92 3.02 10.45
N PHE A 169 -3.29 2.86 11.72
CA PHE A 169 -3.03 1.65 12.50
C PHE A 169 -4.26 1.28 13.32
N THR A 170 -4.63 0.00 13.31
CA THR A 170 -5.75 -0.51 14.11
C THR A 170 -5.30 -1.67 15.00
N PHE A 171 -5.58 -1.53 16.29
CA PHE A 171 -5.40 -2.58 17.28
C PHE A 171 -6.76 -3.05 17.80
N ILE A 172 -7.03 -4.35 17.69
CA ILE A 172 -8.23 -5.02 18.17
C ILE A 172 -7.82 -5.96 19.28
N ASN A 173 -8.36 -5.76 20.49
CA ASN A 173 -8.01 -6.55 21.64
C ASN A 173 -9.23 -7.30 22.16
N ASN A 174 -9.15 -8.62 22.25
CA ASN A 174 -10.22 -9.44 22.83
C ASN A 174 -10.27 -9.24 24.37
N ILE A 175 -11.45 -8.98 24.89
CA ILE A 175 -11.66 -8.68 26.31
C ILE A 175 -12.59 -9.73 26.92
N SER A 176 -12.18 -10.25 28.10
CA SER A 176 -12.93 -11.21 28.86
C SER A 176 -12.80 -10.89 30.36
N GLY A 177 -13.61 -9.93 30.84
CA GLY A 177 -13.59 -9.45 32.22
C GLY A 177 -12.34 -8.60 32.55
N ASN A 178 -12.23 -8.19 33.82
CA ASN A 178 -11.10 -7.44 34.39
C ASN A 178 -10.84 -6.09 33.70
N THR A 179 -11.76 -5.14 33.96
CA THR A 179 -11.77 -3.79 33.34
C THR A 179 -10.49 -2.97 33.54
N GLY A 180 -9.66 -3.30 34.53
CA GLY A 180 -8.37 -2.62 34.76
C GLY A 180 -7.25 -2.96 33.79
N ARG A 181 -7.47 -3.81 32.79
CA ARG A 181 -6.46 -4.26 31.82
C ARG A 181 -6.67 -3.58 30.45
N TYR A 182 -6.14 -2.40 30.27
CA TYR A 182 -6.31 -1.58 29.07
C TYR A 182 -5.02 -0.89 28.64
N MET A 183 -5.03 -0.25 27.48
CA MET A 183 -3.90 0.55 26.97
C MET A 183 -3.78 1.84 27.79
N THR A 184 -2.67 2.00 28.52
CA THR A 184 -2.40 3.18 29.36
C THR A 184 -1.64 4.26 28.63
N ALA A 185 -0.89 3.91 27.57
CA ALA A 185 -0.18 4.86 26.71
C ALA A 185 0.05 4.27 25.32
N PHE A 186 0.04 5.14 24.33
CA PHE A 186 0.47 4.84 22.97
C PHE A 186 1.83 5.49 22.72
N LYS A 187 2.77 4.73 22.18
CA LYS A 187 4.14 5.15 21.88
C LYS A 187 4.42 4.99 20.38
N ILE A 188 5.28 5.84 19.85
CA ILE A 188 5.92 5.66 18.55
C ILE A 188 7.43 5.70 18.77
N ASP A 189 8.13 4.67 18.28
CA ASP A 189 9.59 4.53 18.43
C ASP A 189 10.06 4.70 19.90
N GLY A 190 9.29 4.16 20.85
CA GLY A 190 9.56 4.24 22.29
C GLY A 190 9.14 5.55 22.97
N THR A 191 8.74 6.57 22.22
CA THR A 191 8.32 7.88 22.76
C THR A 191 6.81 7.93 22.90
N THR A 192 6.33 8.24 24.12
CA THR A 192 4.88 8.39 24.40
C THR A 192 4.32 9.56 23.58
N GLN A 193 3.19 9.32 22.93
CA GLN A 193 2.47 10.30 22.12
C GLN A 193 1.31 10.91 22.90
N THR A 194 1.04 12.19 22.64
CA THR A 194 -0.21 12.82 23.04
C THR A 194 -1.27 12.44 22.02
N VAL A 195 -2.20 11.56 22.41
CA VAL A 195 -3.29 11.10 21.55
C VAL A 195 -4.50 12.01 21.72
N GLU A 196 -5.06 12.51 20.61
CA GLU A 196 -6.32 13.23 20.61
C GLU A 196 -7.50 12.27 20.43
N TRP A 197 -8.06 11.84 21.54
CA TRP A 197 -9.12 10.84 21.57
C TRP A 197 -10.44 11.36 21.03
N ALA A 198 -11.10 10.60 20.18
CA ALA A 198 -12.49 10.84 19.81
C ALA A 198 -13.35 10.82 21.08
N GLY A 199 -14.08 11.92 21.34
CA GLY A 199 -14.81 12.08 22.61
C GLY A 199 -14.02 12.80 23.71
N GLY A 200 -12.76 13.18 23.47
CA GLY A 200 -11.97 14.11 24.32
C GLY A 200 -11.32 13.48 25.56
N SER A 201 -11.45 12.17 25.77
CA SER A 201 -10.86 11.50 26.94
C SER A 201 -10.20 10.19 26.56
N ALA A 202 -9.01 9.93 27.13
CA ALA A 202 -8.39 8.63 27.07
C ALA A 202 -9.23 7.56 27.76
N PRO A 203 -9.22 6.30 27.29
CA PRO A 203 -9.87 5.21 28.02
C PRO A 203 -9.22 5.04 29.40
N SER A 204 -10.05 4.82 30.41
CA SER A 204 -9.65 4.57 31.80
C SER A 204 -9.89 3.13 32.24
N GLU A 205 -10.53 2.34 31.39
CA GLU A 205 -10.82 0.92 31.57
C GLU A 205 -11.09 0.26 30.21
N ASN A 206 -11.12 -1.06 30.16
CA ASN A 206 -11.57 -1.80 28.98
C ASN A 206 -13.10 -2.01 28.99
N SER A 207 -13.65 -2.55 27.88
CA SER A 207 -15.08 -2.79 27.71
C SER A 207 -15.69 -3.84 28.66
N GLY A 208 -14.88 -4.56 29.42
CA GLY A 208 -15.31 -5.67 30.32
C GLY A 208 -15.62 -6.96 29.59
N SER A 209 -16.06 -6.93 28.32
CA SER A 209 -16.32 -8.11 27.48
C SER A 209 -16.38 -7.72 26.00
N GLY A 210 -16.09 -8.67 25.11
CA GLY A 210 -16.10 -8.46 23.67
C GLY A 210 -14.74 -8.01 23.15
N SER A 211 -14.64 -6.86 22.50
CA SER A 211 -13.37 -6.35 21.97
C SER A 211 -13.25 -4.84 22.16
N ASP A 212 -12.07 -4.42 22.58
CA ASP A 212 -11.65 -3.03 22.48
C ASP A 212 -10.99 -2.79 21.12
N VAL A 213 -11.35 -1.71 20.46
CA VAL A 213 -10.76 -1.31 19.19
C VAL A 213 -10.13 0.06 19.35
N TYR A 214 -8.83 0.12 19.11
CA TYR A 214 -8.04 1.36 19.03
C TYR A 214 -7.66 1.59 17.58
N SER A 215 -8.18 2.66 16.98
CA SER A 215 -7.82 3.04 15.61
C SER A 215 -7.16 4.42 15.62
N PHE A 216 -5.96 4.49 15.05
CA PHE A 216 -5.13 5.67 15.06
C PHE A 216 -4.90 6.16 13.62
N THR A 217 -4.99 7.47 13.43
CA THR A 217 -4.43 8.17 12.28
C THR A 217 -3.20 8.95 12.77
N ILE A 218 -2.06 8.65 12.22
CA ILE A 218 -0.77 9.20 12.63
C ILE A 218 -0.26 10.06 11.48
N ILE A 219 0.07 11.32 11.75
CA ILE A 219 0.65 12.25 10.78
C ILE A 219 2.04 12.65 11.29
N LYS A 220 3.05 12.49 10.47
CA LYS A 220 4.38 13.02 10.82
C LYS A 220 4.44 14.52 10.59
N THR A 221 4.73 15.29 11.63
CA THR A 221 4.75 16.75 11.61
C THR A 221 6.15 17.35 11.71
N GLY A 222 7.18 16.52 11.85
CA GLY A 222 8.57 16.93 11.94
C GLY A 222 9.48 15.77 12.36
N ASN A 223 10.76 16.06 12.63
CA ASN A 223 11.69 15.05 13.10
C ASN A 223 11.28 14.52 14.48
N ALA A 224 10.99 13.21 14.56
CA ALA A 224 10.46 12.52 15.74
C ALA A 224 9.20 13.18 16.35
N ALA A 225 8.44 13.93 15.54
CA ALA A 225 7.22 14.61 15.94
C ALA A 225 6.03 14.04 15.15
N PHE A 226 5.00 13.63 15.89
CA PHE A 226 3.78 13.03 15.33
C PHE A 226 2.54 13.63 15.96
N LYS A 227 1.50 13.79 15.14
CA LYS A 227 0.12 14.04 15.56
C LYS A 227 -0.62 12.71 15.52
N VAL A 228 -1.27 12.34 16.61
CA VAL A 228 -1.99 11.09 16.75
C VAL A 228 -3.42 11.34 17.17
#